data_ad9fde4dc59b6f3096d6cb0d117b5360
#
_entry.id   ad9fde4dc59b6f3096d6cb0d117b5360
#
_cell.length_a   1.000
_cell.length_b   1.000
_cell.length_c   1.000
_cell.angle_alpha   90.00
_cell.angle_beta   90.00
_cell.angle_gamma   90.00
#
_symmetry.space_group_name_H-M   'P 1'
#
loop_
_entity.id
_entity.type
_entity.pdbx_description
1 polymer ?
#
loop_
_entity_poly.entity_id
_entity_poly.type
_entity_poly.pdbx_seq_one_letter_code
_entity_poly.pdbx_strand_id
1 'polypeptide(L)'
;DVGPGNTLMDAYMQENFPGAYFDAEAAIARSGNVHEALLEVLKEDVFFKQELPKSTGPELFNLHYLQNAKQKSRSEALSVADTMATLNKFSADMITKAISDCIKDKNGVTIFVSGGGIHNPLLMQYLQEQLPACRFHTGFENGIDPDAKEAVLFALLANECVSGNAVDLLKGTRDIPAVAMGKISFPR
;
A
#
# COMPACT_ATOMS: atom_id res chain seq x y z
N ASP A 1 7.91 -2.36 -2.57
CA ASP A 1 6.44 -2.40 -2.67
C ASP A 1 5.95 -3.84 -2.59
N VAL A 2 4.69 -4.03 -2.16
CA VAL A 2 4.13 -5.37 -1.92
C VAL A 2 2.82 -5.61 -2.67
N GLY A 3 2.24 -4.57 -3.26
CA GLY A 3 0.99 -4.62 -4.00
C GLY A 3 0.34 -3.25 -4.14
N PRO A 4 -0.91 -3.17 -4.62
CA PRO A 4 -1.55 -1.91 -4.98
C PRO A 4 -1.97 -1.02 -3.79
N GLY A 5 -2.03 -1.53 -2.57
CA GLY A 5 -2.62 -0.77 -1.45
C GLY A 5 -4.05 -0.33 -1.77
N ASN A 6 -4.35 0.96 -1.60
CA ASN A 6 -5.66 1.54 -1.97
C ASN A 6 -5.74 1.95 -3.45
N THR A 7 -4.63 2.08 -4.18
CA THR A 7 -4.58 2.73 -5.50
C THR A 7 -5.55 2.10 -6.51
N LEU A 8 -5.63 0.77 -6.57
CA LEU A 8 -6.54 0.09 -7.49
C LEU A 8 -8.01 0.23 -7.05
N MET A 9 -8.28 0.24 -5.75
CA MET A 9 -9.62 0.51 -5.21
C MET A 9 -10.07 1.93 -5.53
N ASP A 10 -9.18 2.91 -5.34
CA ASP A 10 -9.48 4.32 -5.60
C ASP A 10 -9.75 4.56 -7.09
N ALA A 11 -8.94 3.96 -7.98
CA ALA A 11 -9.19 4.01 -9.42
C ALA A 11 -10.55 3.39 -9.80
N TYR A 12 -10.91 2.26 -9.20
CA TYR A 12 -12.19 1.60 -9.44
C TYR A 12 -13.38 2.39 -8.89
N MET A 13 -13.20 3.04 -7.74
CA MET A 13 -14.20 3.98 -7.20
C MET A 13 -14.45 5.15 -8.16
N GLN A 14 -13.38 5.79 -8.65
CA GLN A 14 -13.48 6.93 -9.56
C GLN A 14 -14.14 6.56 -10.89
N GLU A 15 -13.93 5.35 -11.39
CA GLU A 15 -14.57 4.83 -12.61
C GLU A 15 -16.08 4.66 -12.42
N ASN A 16 -16.53 4.18 -11.26
CA ASN A 16 -17.94 3.83 -11.01
C ASN A 16 -18.76 4.94 -10.36
N PHE A 17 -18.13 5.87 -9.67
CA PHE A 17 -18.78 6.97 -8.93
C PHE A 17 -18.11 8.30 -9.27
N PRO A 18 -18.56 9.00 -10.34
CA PRO A 18 -18.00 10.30 -10.71
C PRO A 18 -18.03 11.29 -9.55
N GLY A 19 -16.86 11.85 -9.22
CA GLY A 19 -16.70 12.79 -8.10
C GLY A 19 -16.31 12.14 -6.75
N ALA A 20 -16.31 10.82 -6.64
CA ALA A 20 -15.71 10.11 -5.52
C ALA A 20 -14.23 9.83 -5.81
N TYR A 21 -13.36 10.09 -4.85
CA TYR A 21 -11.91 9.83 -4.98
C TYR A 21 -11.50 8.49 -4.37
N PHE A 22 -12.20 8.02 -3.35
CA PHE A 22 -11.93 6.78 -2.61
C PHE A 22 -13.22 6.30 -1.92
N ASP A 23 -13.21 5.07 -1.43
CA ASP A 23 -14.31 4.47 -0.65
C ASP A 23 -14.20 4.90 0.82
N ALA A 24 -14.90 5.98 1.17
CA ALA A 24 -14.87 6.52 2.53
C ALA A 24 -15.36 5.48 3.55
N GLU A 25 -14.58 5.26 4.62
CA GLU A 25 -14.85 4.28 5.68
C GLU A 25 -15.05 2.85 5.16
N ALA A 26 -14.57 2.55 3.95
CA ALA A 26 -14.81 1.29 3.22
C ALA A 26 -16.30 0.94 3.12
N ALA A 27 -17.17 1.93 2.97
CA ALA A 27 -18.62 1.74 3.03
C ALA A 27 -19.13 0.83 1.89
N ILE A 28 -18.62 1.00 0.68
CA ILE A 28 -18.97 0.17 -0.48
C ILE A 28 -18.40 -1.24 -0.30
N ALA A 29 -17.11 -1.36 0.04
CA ALA A 29 -16.46 -2.65 0.24
C ALA A 29 -17.13 -3.48 1.34
N ARG A 30 -17.55 -2.84 2.44
CA ARG A 30 -18.26 -3.52 3.54
C ARG A 30 -19.65 -4.00 3.17
N SER A 31 -20.30 -3.43 2.17
CA SER A 31 -21.61 -3.84 1.70
C SER A 31 -21.55 -5.03 0.72
N GLY A 32 -20.35 -5.38 0.25
CA GLY A 32 -20.13 -6.48 -0.68
C GLY A 32 -19.59 -7.75 0.00
N ASN A 33 -19.48 -8.79 -0.81
CA ASN A 33 -18.87 -10.06 -0.40
C ASN A 33 -17.61 -10.33 -1.22
N VAL A 34 -16.61 -10.92 -0.59
CA VAL A 34 -15.38 -11.34 -1.27
C VAL A 34 -15.69 -12.45 -2.28
N HIS A 35 -15.25 -12.29 -3.51
CA HIS A 35 -15.40 -13.28 -4.57
C HIS A 35 -14.07 -14.06 -4.73
N GLU A 36 -14.03 -15.28 -4.23
CA GLU A 36 -12.81 -16.09 -4.11
C GLU A 36 -12.11 -16.32 -5.46
N ALA A 37 -12.86 -16.64 -6.53
CA ALA A 37 -12.23 -16.88 -7.83
C ALA A 37 -11.53 -15.63 -8.39
N LEU A 38 -12.10 -14.44 -8.20
CA LEU A 38 -11.44 -13.17 -8.57
C LEU A 38 -10.21 -12.92 -7.68
N LEU A 39 -10.36 -13.13 -6.38
CA LEU A 39 -9.28 -12.95 -5.41
C LEU A 39 -8.05 -13.80 -5.77
N GLU A 40 -8.26 -15.07 -6.10
CA GLU A 40 -7.16 -15.96 -6.48
C GLU A 40 -6.48 -15.53 -7.77
N VAL A 41 -7.25 -15.15 -8.80
CA VAL A 41 -6.69 -14.64 -10.06
C VAL A 41 -5.89 -13.35 -9.86
N LEU A 42 -6.36 -12.45 -8.99
CA LEU A 42 -5.61 -11.22 -8.65
C LEU A 42 -4.25 -11.52 -8.00
N LYS A 43 -4.09 -12.64 -7.31
CA LYS A 43 -2.85 -13.04 -6.64
C LYS A 43 -1.87 -13.79 -7.57
N GLU A 44 -2.27 -14.15 -8.79
CA GLU A 44 -1.45 -14.97 -9.69
C GLU A 44 -0.27 -14.24 -10.33
N ASP A 45 -0.27 -12.90 -10.31
CA ASP A 45 0.74 -12.11 -11.00
C ASP A 45 2.16 -12.47 -10.56
N VAL A 46 3.07 -12.50 -11.54
CA VAL A 46 4.48 -12.83 -11.34
C VAL A 46 5.16 -11.88 -10.35
N PHE A 47 4.69 -10.64 -10.24
CA PHE A 47 5.17 -9.68 -9.26
C PHE A 47 5.17 -10.24 -7.84
N PHE A 48 4.12 -10.99 -7.45
CA PHE A 48 4.02 -11.54 -6.09
C PHE A 48 5.00 -12.68 -5.81
N LYS A 49 5.62 -13.24 -6.85
CA LYS A 49 6.64 -14.30 -6.75
C LYS A 49 8.07 -13.73 -6.72
N GLN A 50 8.25 -12.46 -7.00
CA GLN A 50 9.57 -11.81 -6.97
C GLN A 50 10.06 -11.65 -5.53
N GLU A 51 11.36 -11.75 -5.35
CA GLU A 51 12.02 -11.47 -4.07
C GLU A 51 12.05 -9.97 -3.76
N LEU A 52 12.17 -9.64 -2.48
CA LEU A 52 12.38 -8.27 -2.01
C LEU A 52 13.88 -7.90 -2.12
N PRO A 53 14.23 -6.64 -2.42
CA PRO A 53 13.35 -5.49 -2.65
C PRO A 53 12.74 -5.49 -4.06
N LYS A 54 11.48 -5.11 -4.19
CA LYS A 54 10.77 -4.94 -5.46
C LYS A 54 9.95 -3.67 -5.47
N SER A 55 9.64 -3.15 -6.65
CA SER A 55 8.85 -1.92 -6.80
C SER A 55 7.72 -2.11 -7.81
N THR A 56 6.61 -1.43 -7.58
CA THR A 56 5.44 -1.43 -8.45
C THR A 56 4.66 -0.13 -8.26
N GLY A 57 3.77 0.13 -9.19
CA GLY A 57 2.89 1.30 -9.15
C GLY A 57 1.64 1.10 -10.01
N PRO A 58 0.95 2.21 -10.34
CA PRO A 58 -0.27 2.18 -11.18
C PRO A 58 -0.04 1.64 -12.59
N GLU A 59 1.22 1.58 -13.05
CA GLU A 59 1.58 0.98 -14.35
C GLU A 59 1.23 -0.50 -14.42
N LEU A 60 1.34 -1.23 -13.28
CA LEU A 60 0.98 -2.64 -13.18
C LEU A 60 -0.45 -2.81 -12.63
N PHE A 61 -0.70 -2.27 -11.45
CA PHE A 61 -1.98 -2.44 -10.75
C PHE A 61 -2.95 -1.31 -11.11
N ASN A 62 -3.62 -1.45 -12.25
CA ASN A 62 -4.56 -0.49 -12.83
C ASN A 62 -5.90 -1.17 -13.19
N LEU A 63 -6.83 -0.40 -13.76
CA LEU A 63 -8.15 -0.92 -14.14
C LEU A 63 -8.07 -2.02 -15.20
N HIS A 64 -7.07 -1.98 -16.09
CA HIS A 64 -6.85 -3.05 -17.07
C HIS A 64 -6.44 -4.36 -16.41
N TYR A 65 -5.58 -4.29 -15.37
CA TYR A 65 -5.24 -5.45 -14.54
C TYR A 65 -6.50 -6.09 -13.93
N LEU A 66 -7.38 -5.27 -13.34
CA LEU A 66 -8.64 -5.73 -12.76
C LEU A 66 -9.57 -6.34 -13.83
N GLN A 67 -9.71 -5.71 -14.99
CA GLN A 67 -10.54 -6.22 -16.09
C GLN A 67 -10.05 -7.58 -16.57
N ASN A 68 -8.75 -7.76 -16.76
CA ASN A 68 -8.16 -9.04 -17.12
C ASN A 68 -8.41 -10.12 -16.05
N ALA A 69 -8.29 -9.75 -14.77
CA ALA A 69 -8.58 -10.68 -13.67
C ALA A 69 -10.06 -11.08 -13.65
N LYS A 70 -10.99 -10.14 -13.86
CA LYS A 70 -12.43 -10.42 -13.97
C LYS A 70 -12.75 -11.36 -15.14
N GLN A 71 -12.15 -11.15 -16.30
CA GLN A 71 -12.33 -12.03 -17.47
C GLN A 71 -11.83 -13.46 -17.18
N LYS A 72 -10.63 -13.60 -16.63
CA LYS A 72 -10.05 -14.89 -16.28
C LYS A 72 -10.90 -15.66 -15.25
N SER A 73 -11.41 -14.97 -14.26
CA SER A 73 -12.24 -15.53 -13.18
C SER A 73 -13.72 -15.66 -13.56
N ARG A 74 -14.12 -15.22 -14.76
CA ARG A 74 -15.53 -15.15 -15.22
C ARG A 74 -16.43 -14.38 -14.27
N SER A 75 -15.92 -13.27 -13.79
CA SER A 75 -16.57 -12.44 -12.75
C SER A 75 -16.89 -11.01 -13.23
N GLU A 76 -17.05 -10.82 -14.55
CA GLU A 76 -17.33 -9.50 -15.16
C GLU A 76 -18.66 -8.90 -14.64
N ALA A 77 -19.62 -9.75 -14.32
CA ALA A 77 -20.95 -9.35 -13.83
C ALA A 77 -21.01 -9.06 -12.32
N LEU A 78 -19.87 -9.14 -11.60
CA LEU A 78 -19.86 -8.81 -10.18
C LEU A 78 -20.31 -7.38 -9.92
N SER A 79 -21.04 -7.20 -8.83
CA SER A 79 -21.41 -5.88 -8.33
C SER A 79 -20.18 -5.04 -8.00
N VAL A 80 -20.36 -3.71 -7.97
CA VAL A 80 -19.28 -2.81 -7.55
C VAL A 80 -18.86 -3.12 -6.11
N ALA A 81 -19.84 -3.39 -5.23
CA ALA A 81 -19.59 -3.70 -3.83
C ALA A 81 -18.76 -5.00 -3.66
N ASP A 82 -19.13 -6.08 -4.37
CA ASP A 82 -18.36 -7.34 -4.29
C ASP A 82 -16.96 -7.21 -4.87
N THR A 83 -16.82 -6.43 -5.95
CA THR A 83 -15.51 -6.11 -6.52
C THR A 83 -14.65 -5.34 -5.51
N MET A 84 -15.20 -4.30 -4.87
CA MET A 84 -14.51 -3.50 -3.84
C MET A 84 -14.12 -4.33 -2.62
N ALA A 85 -15.03 -5.20 -2.14
CA ALA A 85 -14.73 -6.14 -1.05
C ALA A 85 -13.55 -7.06 -1.41
N THR A 86 -13.55 -7.57 -2.65
CA THR A 86 -12.48 -8.46 -3.14
C THR A 86 -11.16 -7.73 -3.28
N LEU A 87 -11.15 -6.50 -3.80
CA LEU A 87 -9.92 -5.68 -3.90
C LEU A 87 -9.35 -5.31 -2.53
N ASN A 88 -10.23 -5.03 -1.56
CA ASN A 88 -9.82 -4.74 -0.20
C ASN A 88 -9.14 -5.97 0.44
N LYS A 89 -9.75 -7.15 0.30
CA LYS A 89 -9.19 -8.42 0.76
C LYS A 89 -7.87 -8.75 0.05
N PHE A 90 -7.78 -8.51 -1.27
CA PHE A 90 -6.56 -8.69 -2.04
C PHE A 90 -5.40 -7.84 -1.50
N SER A 91 -5.62 -6.55 -1.26
CA SER A 91 -4.60 -5.68 -0.67
C SER A 91 -4.17 -6.15 0.71
N ALA A 92 -5.13 -6.55 1.56
CA ALA A 92 -4.84 -7.08 2.89
C ALA A 92 -3.99 -8.35 2.83
N ASP A 93 -4.33 -9.28 1.94
CA ASP A 93 -3.60 -10.55 1.81
C ASP A 93 -2.16 -10.35 1.36
N MET A 94 -1.94 -9.43 0.41
CA MET A 94 -0.59 -9.16 -0.08
C MET A 94 0.28 -8.45 0.96
N ILE A 95 -0.28 -7.51 1.71
CA ILE A 95 0.42 -6.86 2.84
C ILE A 95 0.74 -7.90 3.92
N THR A 96 -0.24 -8.70 4.33
CA THR A 96 -0.07 -9.75 5.34
C THR A 96 0.99 -10.76 4.94
N LYS A 97 0.97 -11.20 3.67
CA LYS A 97 1.99 -12.11 3.13
C LYS A 97 3.37 -11.50 3.25
N ALA A 98 3.56 -10.26 2.79
CA ALA A 98 4.86 -9.59 2.83
C ALA A 98 5.38 -9.41 4.26
N ILE A 99 4.51 -9.01 5.21
CA ILE A 99 4.87 -8.92 6.63
C ILE A 99 5.28 -10.30 7.15
N SER A 100 4.53 -11.35 6.79
CA SER A 100 4.81 -12.72 7.22
C SER A 100 6.11 -13.27 6.66
N ASP A 101 6.45 -12.92 5.43
CA ASP A 101 7.71 -13.32 4.80
C ASP A 101 8.93 -12.61 5.44
N CYS A 102 8.76 -11.36 5.91
CA CYS A 102 9.82 -10.59 6.54
C CYS A 102 10.04 -10.93 8.03
N ILE A 103 8.99 -11.33 8.75
CA ILE A 103 9.00 -11.50 10.20
C ILE A 103 8.87 -12.98 10.54
N LYS A 104 9.97 -13.59 10.99
CA LYS A 104 10.02 -15.02 11.39
C LYS A 104 9.24 -15.28 12.68
N ASP A 105 9.41 -14.44 13.70
CA ASP A 105 8.65 -14.48 14.95
C ASP A 105 7.77 -13.24 15.05
N LYS A 106 6.45 -13.43 14.98
CA LYS A 106 5.45 -12.35 14.99
C LYS A 106 5.04 -11.93 16.40
N ASN A 107 5.46 -12.66 17.44
CA ASN A 107 5.05 -12.38 18.80
C ASN A 107 5.63 -11.05 19.29
N GLY A 108 4.74 -10.15 19.70
CA GLY A 108 5.11 -8.86 20.25
C GLY A 108 5.66 -7.85 19.24
N VAL A 109 5.58 -8.14 17.93
CA VAL A 109 5.98 -7.18 16.90
C VAL A 109 5.00 -6.02 16.84
N THR A 110 5.53 -4.81 16.84
CA THR A 110 4.77 -3.59 16.63
C THR A 110 4.90 -3.13 15.17
N ILE A 111 3.77 -2.92 14.52
CA ILE A 111 3.67 -2.44 13.14
C ILE A 111 3.14 -1.01 13.18
N PHE A 112 3.97 -0.05 12.75
CA PHE A 112 3.54 1.33 12.60
C PHE A 112 2.93 1.54 11.22
N VAL A 113 1.68 1.97 11.18
CA VAL A 113 0.92 2.18 9.95
C VAL A 113 0.80 3.67 9.66
N SER A 114 0.98 4.06 8.39
CA SER A 114 0.87 5.45 7.95
C SER A 114 0.42 5.53 6.49
N GLY A 115 -0.03 6.73 6.07
CA GLY A 115 -0.58 6.98 4.73
C GLY A 115 -2.06 6.59 4.62
N GLY A 116 -2.67 6.81 3.47
CA GLY A 116 -4.12 6.67 3.26
C GLY A 116 -4.76 5.34 3.64
N GLY A 117 -3.95 4.27 3.73
CA GLY A 117 -4.45 2.94 4.13
C GLY A 117 -5.00 2.87 5.56
N ILE A 118 -4.56 3.76 6.47
CA ILE A 118 -5.07 3.80 7.85
C ILE A 118 -6.54 4.22 7.92
N HIS A 119 -7.00 4.97 6.92
CA HIS A 119 -8.38 5.45 6.80
C HIS A 119 -9.31 4.43 6.14
N ASN A 120 -8.82 3.23 5.83
CA ASN A 120 -9.61 2.12 5.33
C ASN A 120 -9.83 1.10 6.46
N PRO A 121 -10.93 1.20 7.20
CA PRO A 121 -11.14 0.38 8.40
C PRO A 121 -11.32 -1.11 8.09
N LEU A 122 -11.80 -1.48 6.89
CA LEU A 122 -11.91 -2.87 6.47
C LEU A 122 -10.53 -3.48 6.19
N LEU A 123 -9.62 -2.72 5.55
CA LEU A 123 -8.24 -3.13 5.36
C LEU A 123 -7.55 -3.36 6.70
N MET A 124 -7.68 -2.41 7.61
CA MET A 124 -7.08 -2.51 8.95
C MET A 124 -7.64 -3.70 9.74
N GLN A 125 -8.95 -3.95 9.63
CA GLN A 125 -9.59 -5.12 10.24
C GLN A 125 -8.97 -6.43 9.71
N TYR A 126 -8.89 -6.61 8.39
CA TYR A 126 -8.28 -7.80 7.80
C TYR A 126 -6.82 -8.00 8.22
N LEU A 127 -6.04 -6.91 8.29
CA LEU A 127 -4.64 -7.01 8.74
C LEU A 127 -4.54 -7.47 10.20
N GLN A 128 -5.38 -6.93 11.09
CA GLN A 128 -5.42 -7.32 12.50
C GLN A 128 -5.88 -8.77 12.69
N GLU A 129 -6.89 -9.20 11.94
CA GLU A 129 -7.40 -10.58 11.98
C GLU A 129 -6.35 -11.60 11.48
N GLN A 130 -5.59 -11.24 10.44
CA GLN A 130 -4.59 -12.12 9.84
C GLN A 130 -3.24 -12.12 10.59
N LEU A 131 -2.98 -11.07 11.38
CA LEU A 131 -1.76 -10.89 12.16
C LEU A 131 -2.07 -10.67 13.65
N PRO A 132 -2.77 -11.59 14.32
CA PRO A 132 -3.28 -11.37 15.68
C PRO A 132 -2.16 -11.27 16.73
N ALA A 133 -0.96 -11.74 16.43
CA ALA A 133 0.20 -11.64 17.31
C ALA A 133 0.95 -10.29 17.18
N CYS A 134 0.61 -9.49 16.17
CA CYS A 134 1.19 -8.16 15.94
C CYS A 134 0.33 -7.07 16.57
N ARG A 135 1.00 -5.98 17.01
CA ARG A 135 0.32 -4.77 17.46
C ARG A 135 0.39 -3.71 16.38
N PHE A 136 -0.74 -3.10 16.06
CA PHE A 136 -0.82 -2.03 15.07
C PHE A 136 -0.93 -0.69 15.76
N HIS A 137 -0.04 0.25 15.42
CA HIS A 137 -0.01 1.61 15.93
C HIS A 137 0.00 2.60 14.78
N THR A 138 -0.61 3.76 14.94
CA THR A 138 -0.54 4.86 13.99
C THR A 138 0.69 5.72 14.23
N GLY A 139 1.15 6.47 13.23
CA GLY A 139 2.33 7.33 13.34
C GLY A 139 2.22 8.48 14.35
N PHE A 140 0.99 8.85 14.78
CA PHE A 140 0.79 9.86 15.83
C PHE A 140 1.54 9.55 17.14
N GLU A 141 1.66 8.28 17.51
CA GLU A 141 2.37 7.87 18.71
C GLU A 141 3.88 8.17 18.66
N ASN A 142 4.44 8.36 17.47
CA ASN A 142 5.83 8.76 17.25
C ASN A 142 6.00 10.28 17.01
N GLY A 143 4.94 11.07 17.15
CA GLY A 143 4.99 12.52 16.95
C GLY A 143 5.01 12.96 15.46
N ILE A 144 4.77 12.03 14.54
CA ILE A 144 4.67 12.33 13.09
C ILE A 144 3.24 12.04 12.64
N ASP A 145 2.59 13.03 12.07
CA ASP A 145 1.29 12.85 11.43
C ASP A 145 1.41 11.80 10.31
N PRO A 146 0.63 10.70 10.34
CA PRO A 146 0.66 9.66 9.31
C PRO A 146 0.42 10.17 7.90
N ASP A 147 -0.41 11.22 7.73
CA ASP A 147 -0.72 11.81 6.44
C ASP A 147 0.38 12.79 5.99
N ALA A 148 1.19 13.31 6.89
CA ALA A 148 2.32 14.20 6.60
C ALA A 148 3.66 13.47 6.42
N LYS A 149 3.74 12.15 6.61
CA LYS A 149 5.00 11.39 6.60
C LYS A 149 5.84 11.65 5.34
N GLU A 150 5.25 11.60 4.16
CA GLU A 150 5.97 11.85 2.91
C GLU A 150 6.42 13.31 2.78
N ALA A 151 5.57 14.26 3.17
CA ALA A 151 5.93 15.67 3.17
C ALA A 151 7.11 15.97 4.10
N VAL A 152 7.12 15.36 5.30
CA VAL A 152 8.24 15.46 6.25
C VAL A 152 9.50 14.84 5.66
N LEU A 153 9.40 13.64 5.05
CA LEU A 153 10.54 12.98 4.40
C LEU A 153 11.14 13.88 3.31
N PHE A 154 10.32 14.40 2.39
CA PHE A 154 10.81 15.26 1.32
C PHE A 154 11.36 16.59 1.83
N ALA A 155 10.79 17.16 2.88
CA ALA A 155 11.34 18.37 3.53
C ALA A 155 12.72 18.11 4.11
N LEU A 156 12.93 16.97 4.79
CA LEU A 156 14.23 16.57 5.31
C LEU A 156 15.25 16.34 4.19
N LEU A 157 14.86 15.59 3.14
CA LEU A 157 15.74 15.35 1.99
C LEU A 157 16.10 16.64 1.26
N ALA A 158 15.17 17.58 1.12
CA ALA A 158 15.42 18.88 0.52
C ALA A 158 16.41 19.69 1.37
N ASN A 159 16.22 19.73 2.69
CA ASN A 159 17.14 20.41 3.61
C ASN A 159 18.55 19.81 3.52
N GLU A 160 18.67 18.49 3.54
CA GLU A 160 19.96 17.81 3.40
C GLU A 160 20.63 18.08 2.04
N CYS A 161 19.84 18.16 0.97
CA CYS A 161 20.35 18.49 -0.37
C CYS A 161 20.95 19.92 -0.45
N VAL A 162 20.35 20.88 0.30
CA VAL A 162 20.74 22.29 0.23
C VAL A 162 21.85 22.63 1.24
N SER A 163 21.76 22.14 2.45
CA SER A 163 22.61 22.54 3.58
C SER A 163 23.28 21.40 4.34
N GLY A 164 22.92 20.15 4.02
CA GLY A 164 23.47 18.96 4.68
C GLY A 164 24.76 18.47 4.03
N ASN A 165 25.35 17.48 4.72
CA ASN A 165 26.46 16.70 4.21
C ASN A 165 25.98 15.25 4.01
N ALA A 166 26.08 14.73 2.79
CA ALA A 166 25.66 13.38 2.44
C ALA A 166 26.23 12.29 3.38
N VAL A 167 27.44 12.51 3.86
CA VAL A 167 28.12 11.60 4.81
C VAL A 167 27.42 11.56 6.18
N ASP A 168 26.84 12.66 6.62
CA ASP A 168 26.21 12.76 7.94
C ASP A 168 24.82 12.13 7.94
N LEU A 169 24.05 12.24 6.86
CA LEU A 169 22.73 11.61 6.71
C LEU A 169 22.80 10.08 6.80
N LEU A 170 23.90 9.49 6.33
CA LEU A 170 24.08 8.04 6.20
C LEU A 170 25.02 7.44 7.24
N LYS A 171 25.39 8.23 8.26
CA LYS A 171 26.26 7.79 9.35
C LYS A 171 25.65 6.60 10.10
N GLY A 172 26.23 5.42 9.89
CA GLY A 172 25.76 4.16 10.50
C GLY A 172 25.04 3.17 9.57
N THR A 173 24.80 3.54 8.31
CA THR A 173 24.26 2.62 7.29
C THR A 173 25.40 2.13 6.40
N ARG A 174 25.73 0.83 6.48
CA ARG A 174 26.92 0.27 5.77
C ARG A 174 26.70 0.06 4.27
N ASP A 175 25.44 -0.06 3.82
CA ASP A 175 25.11 -0.52 2.47
C ASP A 175 24.45 0.56 1.57
N ILE A 176 24.35 1.80 2.05
CA ILE A 176 23.78 2.91 1.27
C ILE A 176 24.92 3.86 0.88
N PRO A 177 25.10 4.17 -0.40
CA PRO A 177 26.14 5.12 -0.83
C PRO A 177 25.90 6.50 -0.24
N ALA A 178 26.97 7.16 0.22
CA ALA A 178 26.94 8.51 0.75
C ALA A 178 26.74 9.53 -0.40
N VAL A 179 25.50 9.72 -0.82
CA VAL A 179 25.11 10.65 -1.87
C VAL A 179 23.97 11.55 -1.40
N ALA A 180 23.96 12.81 -1.82
CA ALA A 180 22.81 13.67 -1.60
C ALA A 180 21.60 13.14 -2.40
N MET A 181 20.49 12.91 -1.73
CA MET A 181 19.29 12.39 -2.33
C MET A 181 18.42 13.52 -2.91
N GLY A 182 18.95 14.22 -3.90
CA GLY A 182 18.20 15.28 -4.54
C GLY A 182 19.00 15.94 -5.67
N LYS A 183 18.28 16.68 -6.52
CA LYS A 183 18.88 17.49 -7.59
C LYS A 183 18.25 18.87 -7.57
N ILE A 184 19.08 19.89 -7.49
CA ILE A 184 18.67 21.29 -7.63
C ILE A 184 18.60 21.62 -9.12
N SER A 185 17.42 22.05 -9.59
CA SER A 185 17.23 22.53 -10.96
C SER A 185 16.91 24.02 -10.91
N PHE A 186 17.68 24.83 -11.63
CA PHE A 186 17.44 26.27 -11.73
C PHE A 186 16.56 26.57 -12.95
N PRO A 187 15.65 27.55 -12.86
CA PRO A 187 14.90 27.99 -14.03
C PRO A 187 15.87 28.56 -15.07
N ARG A 188 15.56 28.33 -16.35
CA ARG A 188 16.30 28.91 -17.48
C ARG A 188 15.81 30.33 -17.77
#